data_16c93bc7bb024fe4c68220fe501d3de2
#
_entry.id   16c93bc7bb024fe4c68220fe501d3de2
#
_cell.length_a   1.000
_cell.length_b   1.000
_cell.length_c   1.000
_cell.angle_alpha   90.00
_cell.angle_beta   90.00
_cell.angle_gamma   90.00
#
_symmetry.space_group_name_H-M   'P 1'
#
loop_
_entity.id
_entity.type
_entity.pdbx_description
1 polymer ?
#
loop_
_entity_poly.entity_id
_entity_poly.type
_entity_poly.pdbx_seq_one_letter_code
_entity_poly.pdbx_strand_id
1 'polypeptide(L)'
;FIKSSLKISNKNLGISISCDGVCLTLISYKNKILEFYLSNETLAKSKFRNIKIGDEINLEKPLKFGDNISGHICQGHVDTVCSVKSIKKVDKSNIFEFKITKSLKKQLVEKASILINGVSLTISKIKKNSFEIWIIPHTLKLTNLIKLKKNDLVNVEIDIMSKYVKKFINEKK
;
A
#
# COMPACT_ATOMS: atom_id res chain seq x y z
N PHE A 1 -5.31 5.67 -16.52
CA PHE A 1 -4.83 7.06 -16.61
C PHE A 1 -4.98 7.75 -15.26
N ILE A 2 -3.92 8.42 -14.80
CA ILE A 2 -3.91 9.15 -13.51
C ILE A 2 -3.45 10.59 -13.76
N LYS A 3 -4.28 11.57 -13.40
CA LYS A 3 -3.88 12.97 -13.39
C LYS A 3 -3.09 13.27 -12.12
N SER A 4 -1.91 13.85 -12.25
CA SER A 4 -1.01 14.05 -11.11
C SER A 4 -0.18 15.32 -11.23
N SER A 5 0.14 15.93 -10.08
CA SER A 5 1.14 17.00 -9.95
C SER A 5 2.57 16.47 -9.71
N LEU A 6 2.76 15.14 -9.71
CA LEU A 6 4.06 14.52 -9.54
C LEU A 6 5.03 15.03 -10.62
N LYS A 7 6.22 15.50 -10.21
CA LYS A 7 7.23 16.01 -11.16
C LYS A 7 7.79 14.85 -12.00
N ILE A 8 7.21 14.63 -13.16
CA ILE A 8 7.55 13.62 -14.16
C ILE A 8 7.88 14.33 -15.48
N SER A 9 8.75 13.76 -16.27
CA SER A 9 9.08 14.19 -17.63
C SER A 9 9.16 12.96 -18.54
N ASN A 10 9.23 13.18 -19.85
CA ASN A 10 9.39 12.08 -20.82
C ASN A 10 10.67 11.25 -20.62
N LYS A 11 11.70 11.82 -19.94
CA LYS A 11 12.89 11.08 -19.53
C LYS A 11 12.61 10.00 -18.47
N ASN A 12 11.43 10.03 -17.87
CA ASN A 12 10.99 9.08 -16.85
C ASN A 12 10.10 7.95 -17.42
N LEU A 13 9.93 7.85 -18.76
CA LEU A 13 9.20 6.73 -19.34
C LEU A 13 9.93 5.42 -19.06
N GLY A 14 9.17 4.39 -18.72
CA GLY A 14 9.69 3.08 -18.32
C GLY A 14 10.05 2.95 -16.85
N ILE A 15 10.02 4.02 -16.03
CA ILE A 15 10.24 3.88 -14.58
C ILE A 15 9.04 3.22 -13.92
N SER A 16 9.30 2.55 -12.79
CA SER A 16 8.25 2.08 -11.90
C SER A 16 7.74 3.22 -11.01
N ILE A 17 6.42 3.32 -10.87
CA ILE A 17 5.77 4.22 -9.91
C ILE A 17 4.88 3.37 -9.01
N SER A 18 4.97 3.55 -7.71
CA SER A 18 4.05 2.95 -6.75
C SER A 18 2.71 3.69 -6.83
N CYS A 19 1.66 2.97 -7.21
CA CYS A 19 0.29 3.47 -7.29
C CYS A 19 -0.55 2.74 -6.25
N ASP A 20 -0.92 3.40 -5.14
CA ASP A 20 -1.51 2.74 -3.97
C ASP A 20 -0.76 1.45 -3.57
N GLY A 21 0.58 1.48 -3.59
CA GLY A 21 1.41 0.34 -3.27
C GLY A 21 1.52 -0.71 -4.37
N VAL A 22 0.99 -0.47 -5.56
CA VAL A 22 1.19 -1.34 -6.74
C VAL A 22 2.29 -0.77 -7.61
N CYS A 23 3.33 -1.54 -7.86
CA CYS A 23 4.41 -1.18 -8.79
C CYS A 23 3.91 -1.22 -10.23
N LEU A 24 3.79 -0.06 -10.88
CA LEU A 24 3.34 0.06 -12.26
C LEU A 24 4.37 0.77 -13.12
N THR A 25 4.59 0.29 -14.33
CA THR A 25 5.50 0.91 -15.30
C THR A 25 4.79 2.07 -16.00
N LEU A 26 5.42 3.26 -15.94
CA LEU A 26 4.93 4.44 -16.65
C LEU A 26 5.18 4.28 -18.15
N ILE A 27 4.12 4.18 -18.95
CA ILE A 27 4.21 3.99 -20.41
C ILE A 27 4.06 5.29 -21.20
N SER A 28 3.34 6.28 -20.66
CA SER A 28 3.13 7.57 -21.30
C SER A 28 2.93 8.68 -20.27
N TYR A 29 3.36 9.89 -20.62
CA TYR A 29 3.13 11.10 -19.84
C TYR A 29 2.83 12.29 -20.76
N LYS A 30 1.62 12.85 -20.65
CA LYS A 30 1.19 14.03 -21.40
C LYS A 30 0.23 14.87 -20.56
N ASN A 31 0.41 16.18 -20.54
CA ASN A 31 -0.52 17.11 -19.89
C ASN A 31 -0.82 16.76 -18.41
N LYS A 32 0.20 16.33 -17.65
CA LYS A 32 0.07 15.87 -16.26
C LYS A 32 -0.79 14.58 -16.11
N ILE A 33 -0.99 13.85 -17.17
CA ILE A 33 -1.64 12.54 -17.16
C ILE A 33 -0.57 11.48 -17.33
N LEU A 34 -0.55 10.54 -16.39
CA LEU A 34 0.28 9.35 -16.34
C LEU A 34 -0.54 8.18 -16.87
N GLU A 35 0.04 7.38 -17.76
CA GLU A 35 -0.60 6.20 -18.31
C GLU A 35 0.12 4.95 -17.86
N PHE A 36 -0.63 3.95 -17.40
CA PHE A 36 -0.17 2.66 -16.94
C PHE A 36 -1.02 1.55 -17.55
N TYR A 37 -0.39 0.40 -17.80
CA TYR A 37 -1.08 -0.83 -18.13
C TYR A 37 -1.16 -1.73 -16.90
N LEU A 38 -2.35 -2.25 -16.61
CA LEU A 38 -2.58 -3.20 -15.53
C LEU A 38 -2.87 -4.58 -16.13
N SER A 39 -2.04 -5.56 -15.78
CA SER A 39 -2.27 -6.94 -16.18
C SER A 39 -3.48 -7.53 -15.44
N ASN A 40 -4.03 -8.63 -15.97
CA ASN A 40 -5.10 -9.36 -15.30
C ASN A 40 -4.68 -9.82 -13.89
N GLU A 41 -3.43 -10.19 -13.70
CA GLU A 41 -2.90 -10.56 -12.39
C GLU A 41 -2.90 -9.37 -11.44
N THR A 42 -2.43 -8.20 -11.89
CA THR A 42 -2.45 -6.97 -11.09
C THR A 42 -3.87 -6.62 -10.66
N LEU A 43 -4.84 -6.71 -11.57
CA LEU A 43 -6.25 -6.48 -11.26
C LEU A 43 -6.81 -7.50 -10.27
N ALA A 44 -6.44 -8.78 -10.41
CA ALA A 44 -6.90 -9.85 -9.51
C ALA A 44 -6.31 -9.73 -8.08
N LYS A 45 -5.09 -9.23 -7.95
CA LYS A 45 -4.35 -9.15 -6.68
C LYS A 45 -4.53 -7.82 -5.94
N SER A 46 -5.03 -6.78 -6.60
CA SER A 46 -5.14 -5.45 -6.03
C SER A 46 -6.59 -4.93 -5.97
N LYS A 47 -6.79 -3.87 -5.19
CA LYS A 47 -8.08 -3.15 -5.14
C LYS A 47 -8.45 -2.51 -6.48
N PHE A 48 -7.52 -2.41 -7.42
CA PHE A 48 -7.75 -1.80 -8.73
C PHE A 48 -8.79 -2.54 -9.59
N ARG A 49 -9.13 -3.78 -9.24
CA ARG A 49 -10.28 -4.48 -9.81
C ARG A 49 -11.58 -3.66 -9.72
N ASN A 50 -11.71 -2.84 -8.66
CA ASN A 50 -12.91 -2.06 -8.36
C ASN A 50 -12.69 -0.55 -8.51
N ILE A 51 -11.59 -0.13 -9.15
CA ILE A 51 -11.27 1.29 -9.32
C ILE A 51 -12.29 1.99 -10.20
N LYS A 52 -12.61 3.22 -9.84
CA LYS A 52 -13.56 4.07 -10.57
C LYS A 52 -12.91 5.38 -10.98
N ILE A 53 -13.47 6.02 -12.00
CA ILE A 53 -13.07 7.37 -12.39
C ILE A 53 -13.37 8.31 -11.22
N GLY A 54 -12.38 9.14 -10.84
CA GLY A 54 -12.45 10.05 -9.71
C GLY A 54 -11.86 9.52 -8.42
N ASP A 55 -11.48 8.24 -8.35
CA ASP A 55 -10.76 7.71 -7.20
C ASP A 55 -9.38 8.37 -7.08
N GLU A 56 -8.98 8.71 -5.86
CA GLU A 56 -7.65 9.24 -5.58
C GLU A 56 -6.68 8.11 -5.27
N ILE A 57 -5.47 8.22 -5.85
CA ILE A 57 -4.40 7.23 -5.75
C ILE A 57 -3.17 7.88 -5.10
N ASN A 58 -2.62 7.24 -4.06
CA ASN A 58 -1.30 7.61 -3.56
C ASN A 58 -0.25 7.26 -4.61
N LEU A 59 0.63 8.22 -4.93
CA LEU A 59 1.69 8.03 -5.92
C LEU A 59 3.05 8.27 -5.27
N GLU A 60 3.98 7.34 -5.51
CA GLU A 60 5.35 7.48 -5.05
C GLU A 60 6.32 7.09 -6.17
N LYS A 61 7.37 7.90 -6.35
CA LYS A 61 8.46 7.60 -7.28
C LYS A 61 9.38 6.52 -6.71
N PRO A 62 10.11 5.79 -7.57
CA PRO A 62 11.16 4.92 -7.09
C PRO A 62 12.25 5.73 -6.38
N LEU A 63 12.81 5.17 -5.31
CA LEU A 63 13.99 5.71 -4.64
C LEU A 63 15.18 5.69 -5.60
N LYS A 64 16.04 6.67 -5.48
CA LYS A 64 17.33 6.70 -6.14
C LYS A 64 18.41 6.20 -5.18
N PHE A 65 19.53 5.76 -5.73
CA PHE A 65 20.69 5.44 -4.90
C PHE A 65 21.12 6.69 -4.11
N GLY A 66 21.24 6.56 -2.79
CA GLY A 66 21.58 7.67 -1.88
C GLY A 66 20.38 8.41 -1.28
N ASP A 67 19.14 8.13 -1.72
CA ASP A 67 17.96 8.69 -1.07
C ASP A 67 17.76 8.10 0.34
N ASN A 68 17.14 8.86 1.23
CA ASN A 68 16.76 8.39 2.55
C ASN A 68 15.59 7.40 2.47
N ILE A 69 15.71 6.25 3.12
CA ILE A 69 14.60 5.31 3.27
C ILE A 69 13.72 5.76 4.44
N SER A 70 12.55 6.31 4.13
CA SER A 70 11.56 6.69 5.14
C SER A 70 10.52 5.57 5.28
N GLY A 71 10.55 4.85 6.42
CA GLY A 71 9.69 3.70 6.68
C GLY A 71 10.45 2.38 6.51
N HIS A 72 10.03 1.54 5.57
CA HIS A 72 10.69 0.25 5.26
C HIS A 72 10.86 0.05 3.75
N ILE A 73 11.59 -0.99 3.35
CA ILE A 73 11.81 -1.30 1.93
C ILE A 73 10.52 -1.87 1.35
N CYS A 74 9.89 -1.09 0.47
CA CYS A 74 8.65 -1.44 -0.21
C CYS A 74 8.94 -1.71 -1.68
N GLN A 75 8.37 -2.80 -2.22
CA GLN A 75 8.60 -3.21 -3.61
C GLN A 75 7.46 -2.82 -4.55
N GLY A 76 6.29 -2.50 -3.98
CA GLY A 76 5.06 -2.33 -4.75
C GLY A 76 4.45 -3.66 -5.21
N HIS A 77 4.79 -4.75 -4.51
CA HIS A 77 4.32 -6.10 -4.81
C HIS A 77 3.21 -6.50 -3.83
N VAL A 78 2.00 -6.03 -4.13
CA VAL A 78 0.80 -6.28 -3.32
C VAL A 78 0.56 -7.78 -3.12
N ASP A 79 0.49 -8.20 -1.85
CA ASP A 79 0.24 -9.59 -1.47
C ASP A 79 -1.24 -9.92 -1.44
N THR A 80 -2.06 -8.97 -1.00
CA THR A 80 -3.49 -9.17 -0.80
C THR A 80 -4.24 -7.84 -0.69
N VAL A 81 -5.55 -7.96 -0.69
CA VAL A 81 -6.48 -6.86 -0.40
C VAL A 81 -7.14 -7.12 0.95
N CYS A 82 -7.16 -6.12 1.82
CA CYS A 82 -7.90 -6.14 3.07
C CYS A 82 -9.07 -5.16 3.03
N SER A 83 -10.10 -5.39 3.82
CA SER A 83 -11.19 -4.43 4.02
C SER A 83 -11.05 -3.72 5.35
N VAL A 84 -11.40 -2.43 5.38
CA VAL A 84 -11.51 -1.64 6.60
C VAL A 84 -12.66 -2.20 7.44
N LYS A 85 -12.38 -2.67 8.64
CA LYS A 85 -13.37 -3.18 9.59
C LYS A 85 -14.01 -2.06 10.39
N SER A 86 -13.17 -1.14 10.89
CA SER A 86 -13.61 0.03 11.65
C SER A 86 -12.54 1.12 11.64
N ILE A 87 -12.99 2.35 11.83
CA ILE A 87 -12.14 3.53 12.05
C ILE A 87 -12.64 4.20 13.31
N LYS A 88 -11.74 4.43 14.28
CA LYS A 88 -12.06 5.11 15.54
C LYS A 88 -11.12 6.28 15.74
N LYS A 89 -11.67 7.45 16.01
CA LYS A 89 -10.87 8.61 16.42
C LYS A 89 -10.50 8.47 17.89
N VAL A 90 -9.22 8.64 18.21
CA VAL A 90 -8.69 8.66 19.58
C VAL A 90 -7.74 9.85 19.66
N ASP A 91 -8.11 10.82 20.45
CA ASP A 91 -7.45 12.13 20.56
C ASP A 91 -7.25 12.77 19.17
N LYS A 92 -5.99 13.03 18.79
CA LYS A 92 -5.60 13.59 17.49
C LYS A 92 -5.39 12.51 16.41
N SER A 93 -5.32 11.22 16.77
CA SER A 93 -5.03 10.11 15.88
C SER A 93 -6.29 9.31 15.54
N ASN A 94 -6.19 8.45 14.53
CA ASN A 94 -7.23 7.47 14.18
C ASN A 94 -6.68 6.06 14.28
N ILE A 95 -7.45 5.14 14.85
CA ILE A 95 -7.17 3.70 14.83
C ILE A 95 -7.96 3.12 13.67
N PHE A 96 -7.23 2.56 12.70
CA PHE A 96 -7.80 1.80 11.60
C PHE A 96 -7.68 0.32 11.91
N GLU A 97 -8.78 -0.40 11.86
CA GLU A 97 -8.83 -1.85 12.00
C GLU A 97 -9.13 -2.49 10.65
N PHE A 98 -8.27 -3.41 10.19
CA PHE A 98 -8.40 -4.11 8.92
C PHE A 98 -8.72 -5.59 9.14
N LYS A 99 -9.66 -6.16 8.36
CA LYS A 99 -9.96 -7.59 8.36
C LYS A 99 -8.82 -8.36 7.72
N ILE A 100 -8.49 -9.53 8.27
CA ILE A 100 -7.44 -10.40 7.74
C ILE A 100 -7.90 -11.85 7.60
N THR A 101 -7.29 -12.57 6.67
CA THR A 101 -7.40 -14.02 6.54
C THR A 101 -6.48 -14.72 7.54
N LYS A 102 -6.72 -16.01 7.80
CA LYS A 102 -5.82 -16.85 8.62
C LYS A 102 -4.41 -16.93 8.01
N SER A 103 -4.29 -16.92 6.68
CA SER A 103 -3.01 -16.98 5.97
C SER A 103 -2.21 -15.71 6.19
N LEU A 104 -2.84 -14.53 6.02
CA LEU A 104 -2.19 -13.25 6.25
C LEU A 104 -1.75 -13.11 7.69
N LYS A 105 -2.60 -13.48 8.67
CA LYS A 105 -2.28 -13.39 10.09
C LYS A 105 -0.95 -14.06 10.46
N LYS A 106 -0.64 -15.22 9.86
CA LYS A 106 0.62 -15.96 10.12
C LYS A 106 1.88 -15.22 9.67
N GLN A 107 1.73 -14.14 8.93
CA GLN A 107 2.83 -13.34 8.39
C GLN A 107 2.96 -11.97 9.05
N LEU A 108 1.98 -11.59 9.86
CA LEU A 108 1.99 -10.32 10.57
C LEU A 108 2.71 -10.47 11.91
N VAL A 109 3.46 -9.43 12.27
CA VAL A 109 4.13 -9.32 13.57
C VAL A 109 3.76 -7.96 14.17
N GLU A 110 3.40 -7.94 15.46
CA GLU A 110 3.14 -6.67 16.15
C GLU A 110 4.41 -5.82 16.18
N LYS A 111 4.26 -4.51 15.98
CA LYS A 111 5.33 -3.53 15.85
C LYS A 111 6.17 -3.63 14.56
N ALA A 112 5.92 -4.61 13.69
CA ALA A 112 6.51 -4.64 12.36
C ALA A 112 5.84 -3.64 11.42
N SER A 113 6.54 -3.34 10.33
CA SER A 113 6.04 -2.51 9.24
C SER A 113 5.07 -3.27 8.34
N ILE A 114 4.17 -2.53 7.72
CA ILE A 114 3.25 -3.01 6.69
C ILE A 114 2.92 -1.86 5.75
N LEU A 115 2.76 -2.14 4.47
CA LEU A 115 2.36 -1.16 3.47
C LEU A 115 0.85 -1.23 3.23
N ILE A 116 0.16 -0.11 3.41
CA ILE A 116 -1.28 0.03 3.16
C ILE A 116 -1.50 1.13 2.12
N ASN A 117 -2.03 0.78 0.95
CA ASN A 117 -2.18 1.72 -0.18
C ASN A 117 -0.89 2.52 -0.46
N GLY A 118 0.28 1.87 -0.39
CA GLY A 118 1.57 2.52 -0.61
C GLY A 118 2.08 3.36 0.56
N VAL A 119 1.43 3.33 1.71
CA VAL A 119 1.86 4.05 2.91
C VAL A 119 2.49 3.08 3.90
N SER A 120 3.76 3.31 4.27
CA SER A 120 4.48 2.53 5.29
C SER A 120 3.93 2.86 6.68
N LEU A 121 3.41 1.86 7.37
CA LEU A 121 2.73 2.00 8.66
C LEU A 121 3.20 0.90 9.62
N THR A 122 2.96 1.10 10.92
CA THR A 122 3.32 0.13 11.97
C THR A 122 2.09 -0.58 12.50
N ILE A 123 2.14 -1.91 12.55
CA ILE A 123 1.10 -2.74 13.16
C ILE A 123 1.11 -2.51 14.67
N SER A 124 0.04 -1.95 15.21
CA SER A 124 -0.06 -1.68 16.65
C SER A 124 -0.55 -2.89 17.44
N LYS A 125 -1.45 -3.68 16.87
CA LYS A 125 -2.06 -4.84 17.51
C LYS A 125 -2.58 -5.85 16.50
N ILE A 126 -2.43 -7.15 16.80
CA ILE A 126 -2.99 -8.24 16.00
C ILE A 126 -4.11 -8.91 16.82
N LYS A 127 -5.30 -9.02 16.22
CA LYS A 127 -6.49 -9.68 16.82
C LYS A 127 -6.76 -11.03 16.13
N LYS A 128 -7.83 -11.71 16.55
CA LYS A 128 -8.21 -13.01 15.97
C LYS A 128 -8.38 -12.94 14.44
N ASN A 129 -9.12 -11.96 13.92
CA ASN A 129 -9.48 -11.82 12.50
C ASN A 129 -9.22 -10.41 11.95
N SER A 130 -8.33 -9.63 12.58
CA SER A 130 -8.03 -8.24 12.21
C SER A 130 -6.71 -7.78 12.80
N PHE A 131 -6.18 -6.67 12.30
CA PHE A 131 -5.08 -5.93 12.91
C PHE A 131 -5.40 -4.44 12.97
N GLU A 132 -4.72 -3.73 13.85
CA GLU A 132 -4.88 -2.31 14.08
C GLU A 132 -3.62 -1.54 13.72
N ILE A 133 -3.84 -0.34 13.18
CA ILE A 133 -2.80 0.65 12.90
C ILE A 133 -3.27 1.99 13.47
N TRP A 134 -2.37 2.70 14.13
CA TRP A 134 -2.60 4.08 14.53
C TRP A 134 -2.05 5.02 13.46
N ILE A 135 -2.89 5.92 12.95
CA ILE A 135 -2.52 6.85 11.90
C ILE A 135 -2.62 8.27 12.46
N ILE A 136 -1.51 8.99 12.40
CA ILE A 136 -1.41 10.39 12.87
C ILE A 136 -2.05 11.35 11.86
N PRO A 137 -2.49 12.54 12.30
CA PRO A 137 -3.14 13.52 11.43
C PRO A 137 -2.32 13.90 10.20
N HIS A 138 -1.01 14.00 10.34
CA HIS A 138 -0.11 14.35 9.23
C HIS A 138 -0.18 13.33 8.09
N THR A 139 -0.10 12.03 8.41
CA THR A 139 -0.22 10.94 7.43
C THR A 139 -1.59 10.95 6.74
N LEU A 140 -2.66 11.16 7.49
CA LEU A 140 -4.02 11.27 6.92
C LEU A 140 -4.12 12.43 5.93
N LYS A 141 -3.55 13.59 6.27
CA LYS A 141 -3.59 14.78 5.40
C LYS A 141 -2.85 14.58 4.08
N LEU A 142 -1.79 13.78 4.07
CA LEU A 142 -0.92 13.58 2.92
C LEU A 142 -1.33 12.40 2.04
N THR A 143 -2.30 11.58 2.46
CA THR A 143 -2.63 10.32 1.78
C THR A 143 -4.13 10.15 1.58
N ASN A 144 -4.51 9.27 0.65
CA ASN A 144 -5.91 8.93 0.44
C ASN A 144 -6.54 8.11 1.59
N LEU A 145 -5.76 7.75 2.61
CA LEU A 145 -6.26 7.03 3.79
C LEU A 145 -7.31 7.83 4.56
N ILE A 146 -7.27 9.17 4.47
CA ILE A 146 -8.28 10.04 5.09
C ILE A 146 -9.70 9.79 4.55
N LYS A 147 -9.83 9.32 3.31
CA LYS A 147 -11.11 9.07 2.64
C LYS A 147 -11.69 7.70 2.90
N LEU A 148 -10.91 6.80 3.51
CA LEU A 148 -11.33 5.43 3.78
C LEU A 148 -12.53 5.41 4.73
N LYS A 149 -13.47 4.51 4.40
CA LYS A 149 -14.66 4.21 5.18
C LYS A 149 -14.71 2.71 5.51
N LYS A 150 -15.58 2.33 6.43
CA LYS A 150 -15.85 0.92 6.72
C LYS A 150 -16.22 0.16 5.44
N ASN A 151 -15.64 -1.02 5.26
CA ASN A 151 -15.73 -1.92 4.11
C ASN A 151 -14.95 -1.50 2.86
N ASP A 152 -14.31 -0.33 2.82
CA ASP A 152 -13.41 0.01 1.73
C ASP A 152 -12.24 -0.97 1.66
N LEU A 153 -11.76 -1.22 0.45
CA LEU A 153 -10.65 -2.10 0.17
C LEU A 153 -9.33 -1.34 0.13
N VAL A 154 -8.28 -1.94 0.67
CA VAL A 154 -6.92 -1.42 0.64
C VAL A 154 -5.96 -2.48 0.12
N ASN A 155 -4.97 -2.05 -0.66
CA ASN A 155 -3.84 -2.89 -1.03
C ASN A 155 -2.93 -3.08 0.16
N VAL A 156 -2.44 -4.29 0.35
CA VAL A 156 -1.54 -4.67 1.43
C VAL A 156 -0.32 -5.36 0.88
N GLU A 157 0.87 -4.83 1.21
CA GLU A 157 2.15 -5.51 1.01
C GLU A 157 2.78 -5.78 2.38
N ILE A 158 3.21 -7.01 2.59
CA ILE A 158 3.90 -7.45 3.80
C ILE A 158 5.38 -7.12 3.64
N ASP A 159 6.03 -6.73 4.75
CA ASP A 159 7.47 -6.53 4.77
C ASP A 159 8.20 -7.74 4.17
N ILE A 160 9.07 -7.48 3.20
CA ILE A 160 9.82 -8.51 2.47
C ILE A 160 10.62 -9.43 3.39
N MET A 161 11.13 -8.91 4.51
CA MET A 161 11.84 -9.70 5.51
C MET A 161 10.96 -10.79 6.11
N SER A 162 9.69 -10.47 6.41
CA SER A 162 8.72 -11.46 6.91
C SER A 162 8.48 -12.59 5.90
N LYS A 163 8.49 -12.30 4.60
CA LYS A 163 8.31 -13.29 3.53
C LYS A 163 9.48 -14.27 3.49
N TYR A 164 10.72 -13.77 3.55
CA TYR A 164 11.92 -14.62 3.54
C TYR A 164 12.05 -15.47 4.80
N VAL A 165 11.85 -14.87 5.97
CA VAL A 165 11.87 -15.61 7.24
C VAL A 165 10.85 -16.76 7.22
N LYS A 166 9.63 -16.49 6.77
CA LYS A 166 8.59 -17.53 6.64
C LYS A 166 9.01 -18.64 5.68
N LYS A 167 9.60 -18.32 4.52
CA LYS A 167 10.08 -19.31 3.55
C LYS A 167 11.10 -20.24 4.21
N PHE A 168 12.14 -19.69 4.84
CA PHE A 168 13.20 -20.47 5.48
C PHE A 168 12.71 -21.38 6.62
N ILE A 169 11.72 -20.92 7.41
CA ILE A 169 11.13 -21.75 8.47
C ILE A 169 10.35 -22.93 7.88
N ASN A 170 9.65 -22.73 6.76
CA ASN A 170 8.86 -23.77 6.12
C ASN A 170 9.72 -24.83 5.38
N GLU A 171 10.90 -24.46 4.91
CA GLU A 171 11.84 -25.36 4.24
C GLU A 171 12.60 -26.28 5.23
N LYS A 172 12.57 -25.98 6.53
CA LYS A 172 13.17 -26.80 7.58
C LYS A 172 12.20 -27.82 8.21
N LYS A 173 10.98 -27.88 7.72
CA LYS A 173 9.96 -28.87 8.11
C LYS A 173 9.76 -29.91 7.00
#